data_e05537ea9ca75c7b70a23eb5ff5087b7
#
_entry.id   e05537ea9ca75c7b70a23eb5ff5087b7
#
_cell.length_a   1.000
_cell.length_b   1.000
_cell.length_c   1.000
_cell.angle_alpha   90.00
_cell.angle_beta   90.00
_cell.angle_gamma   90.00
#
_symmetry.space_group_name_H-M   'P 1'
#
loop_
_entity.id
_entity.type
_entity.pdbx_description
1 polymer ?
#
loop_
_entity_poly.entity_id
_entity_poly.type
_entity_poly.pdbx_seq_one_letter_code
_entity_poly.pdbx_strand_id
1 'polypeptide(L)'
;MFEKLVAIEPVSLIPSAEKELFQYVKEVVLFDDIPADDDEIIRRIGNADAVLLSYTSRIGRAVLERCPSIRYIGMCCSLYSEESANVDIAFARTKGIRVLGIRDYGDRGVVEYVLHELTGLLHGFGMPMLHDEPVEITGLKVGIVGLGVSGKMIADALA
;
A
#
# COMPACT_ATOMS: atom_id res chain seq x y z
N MET A 1 0.16 19.64 14.51
CA MET A 1 0.96 19.88 13.29
C MET A 1 2.34 19.27 13.53
N PHE A 2 2.88 18.52 12.56
CA PHE A 2 4.24 18.01 12.60
C PHE A 2 5.23 19.08 12.12
N GLU A 3 6.48 18.98 12.55
CA GLU A 3 7.52 19.91 12.08
C GLU A 3 8.08 19.45 10.74
N LYS A 4 8.40 18.16 10.61
CA LYS A 4 9.01 17.60 9.40
C LYS A 4 8.47 16.20 9.10
N LEU A 5 8.05 16.01 7.86
CA LEU A 5 7.68 14.71 7.30
C LEU A 5 8.71 14.27 6.27
N VAL A 6 9.10 13.01 6.37
CA VAL A 6 9.98 12.37 5.39
C VAL A 6 9.30 11.11 4.83
N ALA A 7 9.13 11.05 3.51
CA ALA A 7 8.88 9.79 2.82
C ALA A 7 10.24 9.15 2.49
N ILE A 8 10.57 8.04 3.15
CA ILE A 8 11.89 7.40 3.05
C ILE A 8 12.14 6.66 1.74
N GLU A 9 11.09 6.48 0.95
CA GLU A 9 11.05 5.80 -0.34
C GLU A 9 9.88 6.32 -1.18
N PRO A 10 9.73 5.94 -2.47
CA PRO A 10 8.59 6.34 -3.28
C PRO A 10 7.27 5.87 -2.69
N VAL A 11 6.37 6.81 -2.37
CA VAL A 11 5.04 6.55 -1.81
C VAL A 11 3.91 6.85 -2.80
N SER A 12 4.26 7.18 -4.04
CA SER A 12 3.36 7.37 -5.19
C SER A 12 2.17 8.31 -4.91
N LEU A 13 2.43 9.42 -4.22
CA LEU A 13 1.41 10.43 -3.97
C LEU A 13 0.98 11.11 -5.27
N ILE A 14 -0.32 11.28 -5.46
CA ILE A 14 -0.83 12.15 -6.51
C ILE A 14 -0.59 13.62 -6.12
N PRO A 15 -0.47 14.55 -7.09
CA PRO A 15 -0.13 15.95 -6.79
C PRO A 15 -1.08 16.66 -5.83
N SER A 16 -2.35 16.27 -5.78
CA SER A 16 -3.32 16.82 -4.82
C SER A 16 -3.05 16.35 -3.39
N ALA A 17 -2.71 15.07 -3.21
CA ALA A 17 -2.37 14.52 -1.90
C ALA A 17 -1.05 15.09 -1.37
N GLU A 18 -0.05 15.28 -2.24
CA GLU A 18 1.20 15.92 -1.86
C GLU A 18 0.97 17.35 -1.32
N LYS A 19 0.15 18.14 -2.02
CA LYS A 19 -0.23 19.49 -1.56
C LYS A 19 -0.98 19.46 -0.23
N GLU A 20 -1.80 18.45 0.00
CA GLU A 20 -2.57 18.31 1.24
C GLU A 20 -1.68 18.05 2.46
N LEU A 21 -0.50 17.42 2.29
CA LEU A 21 0.44 17.19 3.38
C LEU A 21 0.81 18.48 4.12
N PHE A 22 0.93 19.61 3.41
CA PHE A 22 1.29 20.90 4.01
C PHE A 22 0.22 21.49 4.95
N GLN A 23 -0.96 20.88 5.02
CA GLN A 23 -1.97 21.22 6.03
C GLN A 23 -1.60 20.61 7.41
N TYR A 24 -0.78 19.56 7.44
CA TYR A 24 -0.46 18.78 8.62
C TYR A 24 1.00 18.92 9.07
N VAL A 25 1.87 19.36 8.17
CA VAL A 25 3.32 19.42 8.40
C VAL A 25 3.93 20.68 7.78
N LYS A 26 5.01 21.20 8.40
CA LYS A 26 5.69 22.43 7.93
C LYS A 26 6.70 22.16 6.82
N GLU A 27 7.45 21.07 6.93
CA GLU A 27 8.50 20.67 5.97
C GLU A 27 8.21 19.26 5.46
N VAL A 28 8.23 19.06 4.14
CA VAL A 28 8.05 17.76 3.47
C VAL A 28 9.29 17.43 2.66
N VAL A 29 9.84 16.24 2.87
CA VAL A 29 10.93 15.67 2.07
C VAL A 29 10.46 14.34 1.51
N LEU A 30 10.50 14.18 0.19
CA LEU A 30 10.10 12.96 -0.49
C LEU A 30 11.31 12.40 -1.24
N PHE A 31 11.68 11.16 -0.93
CA PHE A 31 12.69 10.42 -1.68
C PHE A 31 12.02 9.64 -2.80
N ASP A 32 12.64 9.60 -3.95
CA ASP A 32 12.16 8.94 -5.18
C ASP A 32 12.88 7.62 -5.49
N ASP A 33 13.77 7.18 -4.58
CA ASP A 33 14.50 5.93 -4.65
C ASP A 33 14.37 5.13 -3.34
N ILE A 34 14.68 3.82 -3.42
CA ILE A 34 14.61 2.91 -2.28
C ILE A 34 15.90 3.00 -1.48
N PRO A 35 15.85 3.16 -0.13
CA PRO A 35 17.06 3.17 0.70
C PRO A 35 17.75 1.80 0.68
N ALA A 36 19.08 1.82 0.65
CA ALA A 36 19.89 0.60 0.54
C ALA A 36 19.87 -0.26 1.81
N ASP A 37 19.78 0.37 2.98
CA ASP A 37 19.86 -0.27 4.29
C ASP A 37 19.26 0.58 5.42
N ASP A 38 19.30 0.04 6.65
CA ASP A 38 18.80 0.72 7.86
C ASP A 38 19.56 2.02 8.16
N ASP A 39 20.87 2.10 7.86
CA ASP A 39 21.66 3.31 8.10
C ASP A 39 21.23 4.43 7.17
N GLU A 40 20.90 4.10 5.93
CA GLU A 40 20.34 5.07 5.01
C GLU A 40 18.93 5.50 5.42
N ILE A 41 18.07 4.58 5.85
CA ILE A 41 16.74 4.91 6.39
C ILE A 41 16.87 5.90 7.53
N ILE A 42 17.76 5.63 8.48
CA ILE A 42 18.00 6.50 9.64
C ILE A 42 18.50 7.89 9.20
N ARG A 43 19.41 7.93 8.22
CA ARG A 43 19.94 9.18 7.68
C ARG A 43 18.84 10.01 6.98
N ARG A 44 17.94 9.35 6.22
CA ARG A 44 16.79 10.02 5.58
C ARG A 44 15.80 10.56 6.59
N ILE A 45 15.49 9.80 7.62
CA ILE A 45 14.59 10.22 8.71
C ILE A 45 15.19 11.43 9.45
N GLY A 46 16.47 11.36 9.87
CA GLY A 46 17.13 12.43 10.59
C GLY A 46 16.34 12.86 11.84
N ASN A 47 15.88 14.10 11.85
CA ASN A 47 15.10 14.68 12.94
C ASN A 47 13.59 14.76 12.66
N ALA A 48 13.11 14.09 11.61
CA ALA A 48 11.69 14.10 11.26
C ALA A 48 10.83 13.51 12.38
N ASP A 49 9.67 14.10 12.61
CA ASP A 49 8.68 13.64 13.59
C ASP A 49 7.50 12.89 12.93
N ALA A 50 7.42 12.92 11.59
CA ALA A 50 6.51 12.11 10.79
C ALA A 50 7.26 11.39 9.66
N VAL A 51 6.93 10.12 9.43
CA VAL A 51 7.56 9.29 8.40
C VAL A 51 6.49 8.63 7.54
N LEU A 52 6.70 8.60 6.23
CA LEU A 52 5.93 7.79 5.30
C LEU A 52 6.83 6.72 4.69
N LEU A 53 6.28 5.53 4.51
CA LEU A 53 6.90 4.46 3.74
C LEU A 53 5.83 3.68 2.96
N SER A 54 6.27 2.99 1.91
CA SER A 54 5.45 2.04 1.16
C SER A 54 5.72 0.61 1.67
N TYR A 55 5.64 -0.38 0.79
CA TYR A 55 5.83 -1.79 1.14
C TYR A 55 7.27 -2.30 0.91
N THR A 56 8.14 -1.46 0.35
CA THR A 56 9.47 -1.87 -0.09
C THR A 56 10.49 -1.86 1.04
N SER A 57 10.42 -0.82 1.89
CA SER A 57 11.33 -0.69 3.05
C SER A 57 10.70 -1.22 4.31
N ARG A 58 11.55 -1.50 5.31
CA ARG A 58 11.13 -1.93 6.65
C ARG A 58 11.69 -1.01 7.72
N ILE A 59 10.84 -0.56 8.65
CA ILE A 59 11.25 0.17 9.85
C ILE A 59 11.18 -0.78 11.05
N GLY A 60 12.30 -1.45 11.31
CA GLY A 60 12.45 -2.35 12.44
C GLY A 60 12.80 -1.62 13.74
N ARG A 61 12.92 -2.39 14.80
CA ARG A 61 13.30 -1.90 16.13
C ARG A 61 14.60 -1.08 16.12
N ALA A 62 15.62 -1.56 15.41
CA ALA A 62 16.93 -0.89 15.35
C ALA A 62 16.83 0.53 14.78
N VAL A 63 16.00 0.73 13.76
CA VAL A 63 15.72 2.06 13.17
C VAL A 63 14.98 2.94 14.18
N LEU A 64 13.92 2.39 14.82
CA LEU A 64 13.10 3.13 15.77
C LEU A 64 13.89 3.57 17.03
N GLU A 65 14.85 2.77 17.49
CA GLU A 65 15.73 3.11 18.61
C GLU A 65 16.66 4.28 18.28
N ARG A 66 17.08 4.39 17.01
CA ARG A 66 18.00 5.44 16.53
C ARG A 66 17.30 6.71 16.05
N CYS A 67 15.98 6.68 15.89
CA CYS A 67 15.16 7.82 15.44
C CYS A 67 14.13 8.25 16.50
N PRO A 68 14.58 8.80 17.66
CA PRO A 68 13.70 9.10 18.79
C PRO A 68 12.74 10.27 18.54
N SER A 69 12.92 11.04 17.47
CA SER A 69 12.05 12.16 17.09
C SER A 69 10.72 11.71 16.51
N ILE A 70 10.63 10.48 16.01
CA ILE A 70 9.43 9.98 15.33
C ILE A 70 8.24 9.94 16.30
N ARG A 71 7.11 10.50 15.88
CA ARG A 71 5.82 10.48 16.58
C ARG A 71 4.73 9.80 15.75
N TYR A 72 4.90 9.77 14.43
CA TYR A 72 3.95 9.22 13.49
C TYR A 72 4.64 8.47 12.35
N ILE A 73 4.10 7.31 11.99
CA ILE A 73 4.48 6.56 10.80
C ILE A 73 3.21 6.25 10.01
N GLY A 74 3.17 6.71 8.75
CA GLY A 74 2.14 6.39 7.78
C GLY A 74 2.63 5.32 6.80
N MET A 75 2.02 4.16 6.83
CA MET A 75 2.24 3.11 5.84
C MET A 75 1.36 3.41 4.63
N CYS A 76 1.95 3.84 3.52
CA CYS A 76 1.27 4.04 2.24
C CYS A 76 1.03 2.71 1.52
N CYS A 77 0.72 1.68 2.28
CA CYS A 77 0.44 0.33 1.84
C CYS A 77 -0.57 -0.34 2.79
N SER A 78 -1.03 -1.54 2.43
CA SER A 78 -2.00 -2.27 3.23
C SER A 78 -1.47 -2.67 4.60
N LEU A 79 -2.25 -2.40 5.62
CA LEU A 79 -2.00 -2.85 6.99
C LEU A 79 -3.16 -3.72 7.46
N TYR A 80 -3.04 -5.04 7.35
CA TYR A 80 -4.07 -5.99 7.76
C TYR A 80 -3.88 -6.48 9.20
N SER A 81 -2.64 -6.70 9.62
CA SER A 81 -2.29 -7.09 11.00
C SER A 81 -0.92 -6.55 11.39
N GLU A 82 -0.60 -6.56 12.68
CA GLU A 82 0.71 -6.13 13.18
C GLU A 82 1.84 -7.05 12.69
N GLU A 83 1.56 -8.35 12.54
CA GLU A 83 2.52 -9.34 12.09
C GLU A 83 2.88 -9.19 10.60
N SER A 84 1.93 -8.69 9.79
CA SER A 84 2.14 -8.45 8.36
C SER A 84 2.75 -7.07 8.06
N ALA A 85 2.90 -6.22 9.08
CA ALA A 85 3.42 -4.88 8.91
C ALA A 85 4.94 -4.89 8.60
N ASN A 86 5.35 -3.97 7.76
CA ASN A 86 6.78 -3.67 7.54
C ASN A 86 7.32 -2.62 8.54
N VAL A 87 6.58 -2.35 9.61
CA VAL A 87 6.98 -1.55 10.76
C VAL A 87 6.85 -2.40 12.03
N ASP A 88 7.82 -2.33 12.95
CA ASP A 88 7.68 -2.95 14.28
C ASP A 88 6.67 -2.13 15.12
N ILE A 89 5.38 -2.43 14.90
CA ILE A 89 4.27 -1.71 15.55
C ILE A 89 4.27 -1.92 17.05
N ALA A 90 4.60 -3.13 17.51
CA ALA A 90 4.66 -3.43 18.94
C ALA A 90 5.70 -2.56 19.65
N PHE A 91 6.90 -2.45 19.08
CA PHE A 91 7.94 -1.59 19.64
C PHE A 91 7.61 -0.09 19.47
N ALA A 92 7.09 0.33 18.31
CA ALA A 92 6.64 1.71 18.07
C ALA A 92 5.65 2.18 19.15
N ARG A 93 4.70 1.31 19.51
CA ARG A 93 3.72 1.59 20.58
C ARG A 93 4.38 1.84 21.93
N THR A 94 5.45 1.12 22.30
CA THR A 94 6.19 1.36 23.55
C THR A 94 6.89 2.71 23.58
N LYS A 95 7.15 3.29 22.40
CA LYS A 95 7.74 4.63 22.24
C LYS A 95 6.70 5.75 22.08
N GLY A 96 5.40 5.41 22.12
CA GLY A 96 4.34 6.37 21.88
C GLY A 96 4.20 6.80 20.40
N ILE A 97 4.81 6.07 19.49
CA ILE A 97 4.74 6.33 18.05
C ILE A 97 3.42 5.76 17.51
N ARG A 98 2.65 6.60 16.83
CA ARG A 98 1.41 6.18 16.17
C ARG A 98 1.73 5.64 14.77
N VAL A 99 1.37 4.40 14.50
CA VAL A 99 1.50 3.77 13.19
C VAL A 99 0.12 3.57 12.59
N LEU A 100 -0.11 4.06 11.38
CA LEU A 100 -1.33 3.87 10.61
C LEU A 100 -0.98 3.34 9.22
N GLY A 101 -1.85 2.52 8.67
CA GLY A 101 -1.78 2.02 7.31
C GLY A 101 -3.13 2.10 6.62
N ILE A 102 -3.17 1.72 5.35
CA ILE A 102 -4.35 1.80 4.50
C ILE A 102 -5.05 0.44 4.47
N ARG A 103 -6.39 0.45 4.39
CA ARG A 103 -7.23 -0.74 4.17
C ARG A 103 -8.29 -0.43 3.15
N ASP A 104 -8.78 -1.49 2.52
CA ASP A 104 -9.97 -1.46 1.66
C ASP A 104 -9.89 -0.39 0.55
N TYR A 105 -8.71 -0.26 -0.06
CA TYR A 105 -8.47 0.63 -1.19
C TYR A 105 -8.21 -0.19 -2.46
N GLY A 106 -8.71 0.28 -3.59
CA GLY A 106 -8.48 -0.35 -4.89
C GLY A 106 -9.25 -1.65 -5.15
N ASP A 107 -10.07 -2.13 -4.21
CA ASP A 107 -10.84 -3.36 -4.37
C ASP A 107 -11.73 -3.35 -5.62
N ARG A 108 -12.37 -2.22 -5.93
CA ARG A 108 -13.17 -2.07 -7.16
C ARG A 108 -12.31 -2.19 -8.42
N GLY A 109 -11.12 -1.58 -8.44
CA GLY A 109 -10.18 -1.71 -9.56
C GLY A 109 -9.72 -3.15 -9.77
N VAL A 110 -9.55 -3.93 -8.69
CA VAL A 110 -9.26 -5.38 -8.78
C VAL A 110 -10.43 -6.12 -9.43
N VAL A 111 -11.68 -5.80 -9.07
CA VAL A 111 -12.86 -6.41 -9.68
C VAL A 111 -12.94 -6.09 -11.17
N GLU A 112 -12.76 -4.82 -11.53
CA GLU A 112 -12.76 -4.36 -12.93
C GLU A 112 -11.66 -5.06 -13.75
N TYR A 113 -10.46 -5.19 -13.17
CA TYR A 113 -9.35 -5.90 -13.79
C TYR A 113 -9.69 -7.38 -14.02
N VAL A 114 -10.23 -8.09 -13.02
CA VAL A 114 -10.61 -9.49 -13.14
C VAL A 114 -11.68 -9.70 -14.20
N LEU A 115 -12.71 -8.84 -14.26
CA LEU A 115 -13.76 -8.91 -15.29
C LEU A 115 -13.19 -8.65 -16.69
N HIS A 116 -12.28 -7.69 -16.82
CA HIS A 116 -11.59 -7.39 -18.07
C HIS A 116 -10.80 -8.60 -18.58
N GLU A 117 -9.93 -9.15 -17.72
CA GLU A 117 -9.10 -10.30 -18.07
C GLU A 117 -9.94 -11.54 -18.39
N LEU A 118 -10.96 -11.82 -17.59
CA LEU A 118 -11.87 -12.95 -17.85
C LEU A 118 -12.58 -12.81 -19.20
N THR A 119 -13.10 -11.61 -19.48
CA THR A 119 -13.75 -11.31 -20.75
C THR A 119 -12.76 -11.44 -21.91
N GLY A 120 -11.54 -10.93 -21.77
CA GLY A 120 -10.49 -11.05 -22.76
C GLY A 120 -10.10 -12.48 -23.06
N LEU A 121 -9.95 -13.31 -22.01
CA LEU A 121 -9.64 -14.74 -22.15
C LEU A 121 -10.76 -15.54 -22.83
N LEU A 122 -12.02 -15.15 -22.61
CA LEU A 122 -13.18 -15.84 -23.22
C LEU A 122 -13.48 -15.37 -24.65
N HIS A 123 -13.25 -14.11 -24.97
CA HIS A 123 -13.62 -13.50 -26.27
C HIS A 123 -12.43 -13.19 -27.18
N GLY A 124 -11.21 -13.20 -26.66
CA GLY A 124 -9.99 -13.05 -27.45
C GLY A 124 -9.58 -11.63 -27.83
N PHE A 125 -10.23 -10.57 -27.42
CA PHE A 125 -10.01 -9.16 -27.79
C PHE A 125 -8.53 -8.69 -27.86
N GLY A 126 -7.73 -9.35 -28.75
CA GLY A 126 -6.30 -9.11 -28.88
C GLY A 126 -5.43 -9.80 -27.84
N MET A 127 -6.01 -10.67 -27.01
CA MET A 127 -5.36 -11.48 -25.98
C MET A 127 -5.44 -12.98 -26.36
N PRO A 128 -4.58 -13.84 -25.80
CA PRO A 128 -4.72 -15.28 -25.91
C PRO A 128 -6.08 -15.73 -25.37
N MET A 129 -6.82 -16.50 -26.16
CA MET A 129 -8.07 -17.10 -25.70
C MET A 129 -7.85 -18.39 -24.92
N LEU A 130 -8.75 -18.67 -23.98
CA LEU A 130 -8.77 -19.93 -23.24
C LEU A 130 -9.27 -21.12 -24.11
N HIS A 131 -10.09 -20.83 -25.11
CA HIS A 131 -10.67 -21.79 -26.05
C HIS A 131 -10.40 -21.35 -27.49
N ASP A 132 -10.53 -22.26 -28.43
CA ASP A 132 -10.35 -21.98 -29.89
C ASP A 132 -11.43 -21.03 -30.44
N GLU A 133 -12.61 -21.03 -29.82
CA GLU A 133 -13.74 -20.17 -30.18
C GLU A 133 -14.17 -19.30 -28.98
N PRO A 134 -14.73 -18.09 -29.22
CA PRO A 134 -15.26 -17.24 -28.16
C PRO A 134 -16.38 -17.93 -27.37
N VAL A 135 -16.35 -17.76 -26.05
CA VAL A 135 -17.34 -18.28 -25.11
C VAL A 135 -17.95 -17.15 -24.31
N GLU A 136 -19.27 -17.17 -24.14
CA GLU A 136 -19.96 -16.16 -23.30
C GLU A 136 -19.72 -16.41 -21.82
N ILE A 137 -19.70 -15.30 -21.03
CA ILE A 137 -19.66 -15.38 -19.56
C ILE A 137 -20.96 -15.96 -19.00
N THR A 138 -22.08 -15.71 -19.68
CA THR A 138 -23.40 -16.18 -19.25
C THR A 138 -23.44 -17.70 -19.09
N GLY A 139 -23.76 -18.13 -17.87
CA GLY A 139 -23.81 -19.55 -17.52
C GLY A 139 -22.45 -20.20 -17.23
N LEU A 140 -21.36 -19.43 -17.27
CA LEU A 140 -20.03 -19.93 -16.92
C LEU A 140 -19.98 -20.28 -15.43
N LYS A 141 -19.37 -21.43 -15.12
CA LYS A 141 -19.11 -21.82 -13.72
C LYS A 141 -17.74 -21.31 -13.29
N VAL A 142 -17.73 -20.36 -12.39
CA VAL A 142 -16.50 -19.76 -11.86
C VAL A 142 -16.29 -20.20 -10.41
N GLY A 143 -15.08 -20.69 -10.10
CA GLY A 143 -14.65 -20.98 -8.74
C GLY A 143 -13.77 -19.86 -8.21
N ILE A 144 -14.06 -19.38 -6.99
CA ILE A 144 -13.27 -18.33 -6.33
C ILE A 144 -12.61 -18.92 -5.08
N VAL A 145 -11.29 -18.80 -5.00
CA VAL A 145 -10.52 -19.19 -3.81
C VAL A 145 -10.14 -17.93 -3.05
N GLY A 146 -10.71 -17.76 -1.85
CA GLY A 146 -10.54 -16.58 -1.01
C GLY A 146 -11.73 -15.63 -1.11
N LEU A 147 -12.57 -15.59 -0.07
CA LEU A 147 -13.77 -14.74 0.04
C LEU A 147 -13.54 -13.58 1.03
N GLY A 148 -12.41 -12.88 0.88
CA GLY A 148 -12.19 -11.58 1.51
C GLY A 148 -13.02 -10.47 0.82
N VAL A 149 -12.66 -9.20 1.04
CA VAL A 149 -13.40 -8.05 0.45
C VAL A 149 -13.44 -8.17 -1.08
N SER A 150 -12.29 -8.24 -1.74
CA SER A 150 -12.19 -8.32 -3.21
C SER A 150 -12.86 -9.59 -3.76
N GLY A 151 -12.64 -10.75 -3.11
CA GLY A 151 -13.26 -12.02 -3.55
C GLY A 151 -14.77 -12.01 -3.52
N LYS A 152 -15.38 -11.40 -2.49
CA LYS A 152 -16.83 -11.21 -2.41
C LYS A 152 -17.34 -10.27 -3.50
N MET A 153 -16.65 -9.14 -3.72
CA MET A 153 -17.02 -8.20 -4.77
C MET A 153 -16.93 -8.81 -6.17
N ILE A 154 -15.92 -9.67 -6.42
CA ILE A 154 -15.83 -10.43 -7.69
C ILE A 154 -16.99 -11.42 -7.81
N ALA A 155 -17.32 -12.15 -6.74
CA ALA A 155 -18.46 -13.07 -6.74
C ALA A 155 -19.77 -12.34 -7.04
N ASP A 156 -20.02 -11.21 -6.40
CA ASP A 156 -21.22 -10.38 -6.62
C ASP A 156 -21.28 -9.83 -8.05
N ALA A 157 -20.13 -9.50 -8.65
CA ALA A 157 -20.07 -8.97 -10.01
C ALA A 157 -20.25 -10.06 -11.09
N LEU A 158 -20.03 -11.33 -10.74
CA LEU A 158 -20.19 -12.49 -11.64
C LEU A 158 -21.53 -13.23 -11.43
N ALA A 159 -22.34 -12.85 -10.43
CA ALA A 159 -23.65 -13.44 -10.14
C ALA A 159 -24.75 -12.87 -11.02
#